data_9c5dd1b3450a82e18e64e51b82ed4c79
#
_entry.id   9c5dd1b3450a82e18e64e51b82ed4c79
#
_cell.length_a   1.000
_cell.length_b   1.000
_cell.length_c   1.000
_cell.angle_alpha   90.00
_cell.angle_beta   90.00
_cell.angle_gamma   90.00
#
_symmetry.space_group_name_H-M   'P 1'
#
loop_
_entity.id
_entity.type
_entity.pdbx_description
1 polymer ?
#
loop_
_entity_poly.entity_id
_entity_poly.type
_entity_poly.pdbx_seq_one_letter_code
_entity_poly.pdbx_strand_id
1 'polypeptide(L)'
;MTSYSSSLLRLLEERGYIHQLTDAEGLDKLAGESVIPGYIGFDATAPSLHVGSLVQIMMLRRLQQAGHKPIVVMGGGTTKVGDPSGKDESRKMLTAEGIQANIAGIRKVFERFLTFGDGPTDAIMVNNDDWLSKLEYIPFLRDVGRHF
;
A
#
# COMPACT_ATOMS: atom_id res chain seq x y z
N MET A 1 -13.31 -26.42 2.75
CA MET A 1 -13.57 -24.97 2.61
C MET A 1 -13.53 -24.38 3.99
N THR A 2 -12.50 -23.61 4.30
CA THR A 2 -12.42 -22.85 5.56
C THR A 2 -13.43 -21.72 5.46
N SER A 3 -14.52 -21.84 6.22
CA SER A 3 -15.55 -20.79 6.25
C SER A 3 -15.08 -19.69 7.20
N TYR A 4 -14.52 -18.61 6.66
CA TYR A 4 -14.19 -17.43 7.45
C TYR A 4 -15.44 -16.82 8.11
N SER A 5 -15.28 -16.25 9.29
CA SER A 5 -16.35 -15.62 10.05
C SER A 5 -16.50 -14.12 9.72
N SER A 6 -15.40 -13.44 9.46
CA SER A 6 -15.41 -12.01 9.09
C SER A 6 -15.94 -11.77 7.68
N SER A 7 -16.64 -10.65 7.51
CA SER A 7 -17.14 -10.21 6.20
C SER A 7 -16.00 -9.97 5.20
N LEU A 8 -14.85 -9.48 5.68
CA LEU A 8 -13.68 -9.21 4.87
C LEU A 8 -13.12 -10.49 4.24
N LEU A 9 -12.77 -11.49 5.07
CA LEU A 9 -12.10 -12.69 4.56
C LEU A 9 -13.04 -13.53 3.70
N ARG A 10 -14.33 -13.61 4.04
CA ARG A 10 -15.32 -14.24 3.17
C ARG A 10 -15.38 -13.59 1.79
N LEU A 11 -15.44 -12.26 1.75
CA LEU A 11 -15.47 -11.51 0.48
C LEU A 11 -14.19 -11.72 -0.34
N LEU A 12 -13.02 -11.70 0.31
CA LEU A 12 -11.74 -11.90 -0.36
C LEU A 12 -11.58 -13.35 -0.89
N GLU A 13 -12.03 -14.35 -0.12
CA GLU A 13 -12.01 -15.76 -0.54
C GLU A 13 -12.98 -16.00 -1.71
N GLU A 14 -14.22 -15.55 -1.60
CA GLU A 14 -15.24 -15.66 -2.66
C GLU A 14 -14.78 -15.05 -3.98
N ARG A 15 -14.02 -13.96 -3.91
CA ARG A 15 -13.51 -13.23 -5.06
C ARG A 15 -12.15 -13.69 -5.56
N GLY A 16 -11.56 -14.72 -4.94
CA GLY A 16 -10.28 -15.28 -5.33
C GLY A 16 -9.06 -14.40 -5.06
N TYR A 17 -9.15 -13.48 -4.09
CA TYR A 17 -8.03 -12.63 -3.69
C TYR A 17 -7.02 -13.35 -2.80
N ILE A 18 -7.43 -14.41 -2.09
CA ILE A 18 -6.58 -15.10 -1.15
C ILE A 18 -5.82 -16.20 -1.87
N HIS A 19 -4.51 -15.99 -2.03
CA HIS A 19 -3.57 -17.03 -2.44
C HIS A 19 -2.85 -17.62 -1.23
N GLN A 20 -2.41 -16.76 -0.31
CA GLN A 20 -1.70 -17.14 0.91
C GLN A 20 -1.97 -16.09 1.99
N LEU A 21 -2.10 -16.54 3.23
CA LEU A 21 -2.19 -15.70 4.44
C LEU A 21 -1.17 -16.20 5.46
N THR A 22 -0.50 -15.28 6.13
CA THR A 22 0.47 -15.60 7.18
C THR A 22 -0.23 -16.14 8.42
N ASP A 23 -1.35 -15.50 8.82
CA ASP A 23 -2.18 -15.90 9.97
C ASP A 23 -3.66 -15.66 9.61
N ALA A 24 -4.27 -16.66 9.02
CA ALA A 24 -5.65 -16.59 8.57
C ALA A 24 -6.65 -16.52 9.73
N GLU A 25 -6.42 -17.29 10.81
CA GLU A 25 -7.30 -17.34 11.97
C GLU A 25 -7.25 -16.04 12.77
N GLY A 26 -6.04 -15.54 13.05
CA GLY A 26 -5.84 -14.28 13.76
C GLY A 26 -6.42 -13.09 12.98
N LEU A 27 -6.22 -13.06 11.66
CA LEU A 27 -6.78 -12.00 10.82
C LEU A 27 -8.31 -12.06 10.75
N ASP A 28 -8.90 -13.25 10.62
CA ASP A 28 -10.35 -13.43 10.58
C ASP A 28 -11.02 -12.97 11.88
N LYS A 29 -10.44 -13.37 13.02
CA LYS A 29 -10.90 -12.92 14.34
C LYS A 29 -10.81 -11.39 14.46
N LEU A 30 -9.64 -10.82 14.18
CA LEU A 30 -9.39 -9.38 14.33
C LEU A 30 -10.32 -8.54 13.43
N ALA A 31 -10.54 -8.97 12.18
CA ALA A 31 -11.43 -8.32 11.23
C ALA A 31 -12.91 -8.46 11.62
N GLY A 32 -13.28 -9.46 12.43
CA GLY A 32 -14.63 -9.61 12.98
C GLY A 32 -14.90 -8.73 14.21
N GLU A 33 -13.84 -8.36 14.94
CA GLU A 33 -13.95 -7.68 16.23
C GLU A 33 -13.72 -6.16 16.15
N SER A 34 -12.98 -5.67 15.15
CA SER A 34 -12.55 -4.28 15.09
C SER A 34 -12.36 -3.75 13.66
N VAL A 35 -12.32 -2.42 13.53
CA VAL A 35 -11.84 -1.76 12.31
C VAL A 35 -10.33 -1.92 12.24
N ILE A 36 -9.83 -2.65 11.24
CA ILE A 36 -8.40 -2.84 11.04
C ILE A 36 -7.86 -1.94 9.92
N PRO A 37 -6.66 -1.37 10.07
CA PRO A 37 -5.97 -0.74 8.95
C PRO A 37 -5.32 -1.81 8.08
N GLY A 38 -5.36 -1.61 6.76
CA GLY A 38 -4.61 -2.41 5.80
C GLY A 38 -3.96 -1.53 4.75
N TYR A 39 -2.72 -1.81 4.38
CA TYR A 39 -1.99 -0.97 3.43
C TYR A 39 -1.41 -1.77 2.26
N ILE A 40 -1.27 -1.06 1.14
CA ILE A 40 -0.53 -1.54 -0.04
C ILE A 40 0.34 -0.40 -0.54
N GLY A 41 1.60 -0.74 -0.91
CA GLY A 41 2.57 0.20 -1.47
C GLY A 41 2.47 0.31 -2.99
N PHE A 42 2.69 1.53 -3.51
CA PHE A 42 2.71 1.83 -4.94
C PHE A 42 3.86 2.77 -5.26
N ASP A 43 4.65 2.43 -6.28
CA ASP A 43 5.74 3.29 -6.73
C ASP A 43 5.22 4.52 -7.47
N ALA A 44 5.96 5.63 -7.33
CA ALA A 44 5.63 6.91 -7.95
C ALA A 44 6.43 7.17 -9.25
N THR A 45 6.66 6.13 -10.05
CA THR A 45 7.48 6.18 -11.27
C THR A 45 6.77 6.79 -12.47
N ALA A 46 5.44 6.90 -12.44
CA ALA A 46 4.61 7.47 -13.49
C ALA A 46 3.37 8.16 -12.90
N PRO A 47 2.73 9.10 -13.62
CA PRO A 47 1.55 9.81 -13.12
C PRO A 47 0.25 8.98 -13.10
N SER A 48 0.31 7.73 -13.54
CA SER A 48 -0.83 6.80 -13.56
C SER A 48 -0.37 5.38 -13.28
N LEU A 49 -1.32 4.51 -12.96
CA LEU A 49 -1.10 3.09 -12.69
C LEU A 49 -1.55 2.25 -13.90
N HIS A 50 -0.83 1.15 -14.15
CA HIS A 50 -1.21 0.20 -15.18
C HIS A 50 -2.28 -0.79 -14.69
N VAL A 51 -2.89 -1.56 -15.60
CA VAL A 51 -3.98 -2.48 -15.28
C VAL A 51 -3.59 -3.54 -14.23
N GLY A 52 -2.32 -3.95 -14.15
CA GLY A 52 -1.85 -4.88 -13.13
C GLY A 52 -2.02 -4.37 -11.70
N SER A 53 -2.01 -3.06 -11.50
CA SER A 53 -2.25 -2.45 -10.18
C SER A 53 -3.73 -2.48 -9.77
N LEU A 54 -4.64 -2.77 -10.70
CA LEU A 54 -6.08 -2.75 -10.42
C LEU A 54 -6.49 -3.81 -9.39
N VAL A 55 -5.84 -4.97 -9.37
CA VAL A 55 -6.11 -6.01 -8.37
C VAL A 55 -5.84 -5.48 -6.96
N GLN A 56 -4.72 -4.79 -6.77
CA GLN A 56 -4.31 -4.19 -5.51
C GLN A 56 -5.25 -3.05 -5.09
N ILE A 57 -5.64 -2.19 -6.03
CA ILE A 57 -6.61 -1.11 -5.80
C ILE A 57 -7.95 -1.70 -5.38
N MET A 58 -8.41 -2.73 -6.06
CA MET A 58 -9.66 -3.40 -5.74
C MET A 58 -9.61 -4.13 -4.39
N MET A 59 -8.45 -4.65 -3.97
CA MET A 59 -8.28 -5.23 -2.63
C MET A 59 -8.48 -4.15 -1.55
N LEU A 60 -7.86 -2.97 -1.68
CA LEU A 60 -8.09 -1.83 -0.78
C LEU A 60 -9.57 -1.38 -0.77
N ARG A 61 -10.21 -1.38 -1.95
CA ARG A 61 -11.64 -1.08 -2.06
C ARG A 61 -12.49 -2.10 -1.29
N ARG A 62 -12.17 -3.41 -1.40
CA ARG A 62 -12.88 -4.46 -0.65
C ARG A 62 -12.68 -4.32 0.85
N LEU A 63 -11.46 -3.98 1.27
CA LEU A 63 -11.16 -3.66 2.66
C LEU A 63 -12.07 -2.52 3.18
N GLN A 64 -12.18 -1.42 2.44
CA GLN A 64 -13.06 -0.30 2.81
C GLN A 64 -14.53 -0.70 2.83
N GLN A 65 -14.99 -1.43 1.82
CA GLN A 65 -16.39 -1.90 1.75
C GLN A 65 -16.76 -2.86 2.88
N ALA A 66 -15.80 -3.60 3.41
CA ALA A 66 -15.97 -4.47 4.57
C ALA A 66 -15.93 -3.71 5.91
N GLY A 67 -15.80 -2.37 5.89
CA GLY A 67 -15.82 -1.53 7.09
C GLY A 67 -14.46 -1.33 7.75
N HIS A 68 -13.37 -1.49 7.00
CA HIS A 68 -12.01 -1.32 7.49
C HIS A 68 -11.31 -0.11 6.86
N LYS A 69 -10.10 0.23 7.35
CA LYS A 69 -9.37 1.44 6.96
C LYS A 69 -8.28 1.15 5.91
N PRO A 70 -8.47 1.50 4.64
CA PRO A 70 -7.42 1.36 3.64
C PRO A 70 -6.37 2.48 3.75
N ILE A 71 -5.11 2.10 3.59
CA ILE A 71 -3.97 3.01 3.54
C ILE A 71 -3.22 2.80 2.23
N VAL A 72 -3.17 3.84 1.41
CA VAL A 72 -2.36 3.87 0.18
C VAL A 72 -0.98 4.40 0.55
N VAL A 73 0.06 3.56 0.45
CA VAL A 73 1.44 3.98 0.72
C VAL A 73 2.12 4.33 -0.59
N MET A 74 2.42 5.60 -0.79
CA MET A 74 3.20 6.05 -1.95
C MET A 74 4.68 5.89 -1.72
N GLY A 75 5.36 5.27 -2.69
CA GLY A 75 6.80 5.02 -2.69
C GLY A 75 7.64 6.23 -3.09
N GLY A 76 7.35 7.44 -2.57
CA GLY A 76 8.12 8.63 -2.94
C GLY A 76 9.59 8.55 -2.54
N GLY A 77 9.89 8.04 -1.36
CA GLY A 77 11.27 7.83 -0.91
C GLY A 77 11.96 6.70 -1.65
N THR A 78 11.30 5.55 -1.81
CA THR A 78 11.87 4.40 -2.55
C THR A 78 12.06 4.69 -4.03
N THR A 79 11.20 5.48 -4.65
CA THR A 79 11.36 5.91 -6.05
C THR A 79 12.63 6.76 -6.27
N LYS A 80 13.10 7.50 -5.26
CA LYS A 80 14.36 8.25 -5.34
C LYS A 80 15.59 7.34 -5.43
N VAL A 81 15.53 6.15 -4.84
CA VAL A 81 16.64 5.19 -4.84
C VAL A 81 16.76 4.49 -6.20
N GLY A 82 15.68 4.39 -6.95
CA GLY A 82 15.60 3.64 -8.20
C GLY A 82 15.23 2.17 -7.97
N ASP A 83 14.66 1.54 -9.01
CA ASP A 83 14.31 0.12 -8.96
C ASP A 83 15.52 -0.72 -9.42
N PRO A 84 16.04 -1.64 -8.58
CA PRO A 84 17.16 -2.52 -8.93
C PRO A 84 16.76 -3.68 -9.88
N SER A 85 15.50 -3.77 -10.33
CA SER A 85 15.02 -4.87 -11.17
C SER A 85 15.55 -4.83 -12.62
N GLY A 86 16.88 -4.76 -12.79
CA GLY A 86 17.67 -5.36 -13.87
C GLY A 86 17.28 -5.11 -15.32
N LYS A 87 16.68 -3.99 -15.67
CA LYS A 87 16.66 -3.53 -17.06
C LYS A 87 17.61 -2.38 -17.23
N ASP A 88 18.76 -2.73 -17.81
CA ASP A 88 19.73 -1.77 -18.32
C ASP A 88 19.04 -0.69 -19.13
N GLU A 89 19.06 0.49 -18.59
CA GLU A 89 19.28 1.77 -19.23
C GLU A 89 19.16 2.82 -18.14
N SER A 90 20.08 3.76 -18.15
CA SER A 90 20.15 4.91 -17.25
C SER A 90 18.76 5.57 -17.08
N ARG A 91 17.92 5.04 -16.18
CA ARG A 91 16.67 5.69 -15.81
C ARG A 91 17.04 7.05 -15.27
N LYS A 92 16.65 8.10 -15.98
CA LYS A 92 16.78 9.47 -15.48
C LYS A 92 16.19 9.48 -14.09
N MET A 93 17.03 9.74 -13.09
CA MET A 93 16.54 9.90 -11.71
C MET A 93 15.44 10.95 -11.72
N LEU A 94 14.27 10.58 -11.25
CA LEU A 94 13.15 11.49 -11.17
C LEU A 94 13.48 12.58 -10.16
N THR A 95 13.17 13.83 -10.50
CA THR A 95 13.26 14.94 -9.55
C THR A 95 12.20 14.81 -8.46
N ALA A 96 12.41 15.44 -7.32
CA ALA A 96 11.42 15.47 -6.24
C ALA A 96 10.07 16.02 -6.73
N GLU A 97 10.09 17.06 -7.57
CA GLU A 97 8.90 17.66 -8.17
C GLU A 97 8.19 16.69 -9.12
N GLY A 98 8.96 15.92 -9.90
CA GLY A 98 8.43 14.89 -10.79
C GLY A 98 7.74 13.77 -10.01
N ILE A 99 8.34 13.32 -8.90
CA ILE A 99 7.74 12.33 -8.00
C ILE A 99 6.44 12.86 -7.38
N GLN A 100 6.41 14.11 -6.91
CA GLN A 100 5.20 14.70 -6.34
C GLN A 100 4.09 14.84 -7.40
N ALA A 101 4.42 15.23 -8.62
CA ALA A 101 3.47 15.28 -9.72
C ALA A 101 2.88 13.90 -10.05
N ASN A 102 3.71 12.86 -10.03
CA ASN A 102 3.26 11.48 -10.21
C ASN A 102 2.32 11.03 -9.07
N ILE A 103 2.66 11.31 -7.81
CA ILE A 103 1.81 11.01 -6.66
C ILE A 103 0.44 11.69 -6.79
N ALA A 104 0.42 12.96 -7.19
CA ALA A 104 -0.82 13.70 -7.42
C ALA A 104 -1.68 13.10 -8.55
N GLY A 105 -1.04 12.60 -9.61
CA GLY A 105 -1.71 11.88 -10.70
C GLY A 105 -2.31 10.56 -10.22
N ILE A 106 -1.53 9.76 -9.49
CA ILE A 106 -1.95 8.47 -8.93
C ILE A 106 -3.10 8.65 -7.94
N ARG A 107 -3.07 9.69 -7.09
CA ARG A 107 -4.15 10.00 -6.17
C ARG A 107 -5.50 10.12 -6.87
N LYS A 108 -5.56 10.80 -8.03
CA LYS A 108 -6.79 10.93 -8.81
C LYS A 108 -7.33 9.58 -9.31
N VAL A 109 -6.46 8.59 -9.50
CA VAL A 109 -6.88 7.22 -9.83
C VAL A 109 -7.57 6.59 -8.62
N PHE A 110 -6.95 6.66 -7.43
CA PHE A 110 -7.51 6.10 -6.20
C PHE A 110 -8.84 6.73 -5.78
N GLU A 111 -9.02 8.03 -5.98
CA GLU A 111 -10.26 8.76 -5.67
C GLU A 111 -11.50 8.24 -6.43
N ARG A 112 -11.29 7.46 -7.50
CA ARG A 112 -12.37 6.76 -8.21
C ARG A 112 -12.82 5.47 -7.54
N PHE A 113 -12.00 4.93 -6.64
CA PHE A 113 -12.22 3.61 -6.03
C PHE A 113 -12.40 3.68 -4.51
N LEU A 114 -11.80 4.65 -3.86
CA LEU A 114 -11.76 4.81 -2.41
C LEU A 114 -12.36 6.15 -2.00
N THR A 115 -13.05 6.14 -0.88
CA THR A 115 -13.48 7.37 -0.20
C THR A 115 -12.39 7.79 0.76
N PHE A 116 -11.79 8.97 0.52
CA PHE A 116 -10.77 9.57 1.38
C PHE A 116 -11.42 10.52 2.38
N GLY A 117 -10.88 10.58 3.60
CA GLY A 117 -11.35 11.48 4.66
C GLY A 117 -10.74 11.17 6.01
N ASP A 118 -11.37 11.72 7.05
CA ASP A 118 -10.90 11.62 8.44
C ASP A 118 -11.71 10.59 9.26
N GLY A 119 -12.69 9.95 8.65
CA GLY A 119 -13.49 8.93 9.30
C GLY A 119 -12.71 7.64 9.60
N PRO A 120 -13.24 6.79 10.49
CA PRO A 120 -12.54 5.57 10.93
C PRO A 120 -12.27 4.57 9.79
N THR A 121 -13.07 4.57 8.75
CA THR A 121 -12.95 3.70 7.58
C THR A 121 -12.56 4.44 6.31
N ASP A 122 -12.40 5.76 6.38
CA ASP A 122 -11.95 6.55 5.25
C ASP A 122 -10.50 6.22 4.91
N ALA A 123 -10.23 6.14 3.61
CA ALA A 123 -8.88 5.92 3.11
C ALA A 123 -7.95 7.10 3.45
N ILE A 124 -6.70 6.79 3.70
CA ILE A 124 -5.64 7.80 3.75
C ILE A 124 -4.55 7.46 2.74
N MET A 125 -3.85 8.48 2.28
CA MET A 125 -2.65 8.33 1.45
C MET A 125 -1.46 8.89 2.20
N VAL A 126 -0.43 8.08 2.36
CA VAL A 126 0.82 8.44 3.01
C VAL A 126 1.99 8.28 2.05
N ASN A 127 3.06 9.02 2.27
CA ASN A 127 4.28 8.94 1.45
C ASN A 127 5.42 8.39 2.31
N ASN A 128 6.05 7.31 1.88
CA ASN A 128 7.15 6.73 2.63
C ASN A 128 8.38 7.66 2.73
N ASP A 129 8.48 8.67 1.87
CA ASP A 129 9.51 9.72 1.96
C ASP A 129 9.44 10.50 3.29
N ASP A 130 8.26 10.64 3.87
CA ASP A 130 8.04 11.40 5.12
C ASP A 130 8.81 10.82 6.32
N TRP A 131 9.12 9.53 6.29
CA TRP A 131 9.91 8.87 7.32
C TRP A 131 11.25 8.34 6.82
N LEU A 132 11.37 7.85 5.58
CA LEU A 132 12.62 7.30 5.05
C LEU A 132 13.70 8.37 4.91
N SER A 133 13.34 9.58 4.45
CA SER A 133 14.30 10.68 4.30
C SER A 133 14.85 11.23 5.62
N LYS A 134 14.24 10.87 6.75
CA LYS A 134 14.69 11.27 8.09
C LYS A 134 15.60 10.24 8.76
N LEU A 135 15.83 9.09 8.12
CA LEU A 135 16.72 8.07 8.64
C LEU A 135 18.17 8.53 8.51
N GLU A 136 18.87 8.57 9.63
CA GLU A 136 20.28 8.86 9.67
C GLU A 136 21.08 7.56 9.53
N TYR A 137 22.14 7.59 8.73
CA TYR A 137 22.89 6.39 8.34
C TYR A 137 23.44 5.60 9.53
N ILE A 138 24.12 6.26 10.46
CA ILE A 138 24.75 5.58 11.61
C ILE A 138 23.72 5.04 12.60
N PRO A 139 22.68 5.81 13.02
CA PRO A 139 21.58 5.26 13.81
C PRO A 139 20.88 4.08 13.11
N PHE A 140 20.62 4.18 11.82
CA PHE A 140 20.01 3.09 11.06
C PHE A 140 20.85 1.81 11.10
N LEU A 141 22.17 1.91 10.84
CA LEU A 141 23.08 0.75 10.91
C LEU A 141 23.12 0.15 12.31
N ARG A 142 23.13 0.99 13.36
CA ARG A 142 23.16 0.53 14.74
C ARG A 142 21.88 -0.19 15.14
N ASP A 143 20.72 0.39 14.81
CA ASP A 143 19.44 -0.02 15.37
C ASP A 143 18.75 -1.10 14.50
N VAL A 144 18.97 -1.07 13.20
CA VAL A 144 18.39 -2.00 12.24
C VAL A 144 19.41 -2.97 11.67
N GLY A 145 20.58 -2.47 11.20
CA GLY A 145 21.60 -3.28 10.52
C GLY A 145 22.19 -4.41 11.35
N ARG A 146 22.09 -4.35 12.68
CA ARG A 146 22.53 -5.43 13.57
C ARG A 146 21.62 -6.67 13.51
N HIS A 147 20.44 -6.57 12.91
CA HIS A 147 19.47 -7.67 12.81
C HIS A 147 19.51 -8.37 11.45
N PHE A 148 20.32 -7.85 10.52
CA PHE A 148 20.56 -8.36 9.18
C PHE A 148 22.06 -8.49 8.96
#